data_20fe76a9df747506a838c39e819e8531
#
_entry.id   20fe76a9df747506a838c39e819e8531
#
_cell.length_a   1.000
_cell.length_b   1.000
_cell.length_c   1.000
_cell.angle_alpha   90.00
_cell.angle_beta   90.00
_cell.angle_gamma   90.00
#
_symmetry.space_group_name_H-M   'P 1'
#
loop_
_entity.id
_entity.type
_entity.pdbx_description
1 polymer ?
#
loop_
_entity_poly.entity_id
_entity_poly.type
_entity_poly.pdbx_seq_one_letter_code
_entity_poly.pdbx_strand_id
1 'polypeptide(L)'
;MFLHETPALTGPKMSHENTEPSQEAHQTGTLKDTQPINTRAGLLSRLSGFFRRRGKTRLANENARHGYAITKYSTGSISQRWLLGQLHTDTTQIKPCSLASAMPLGIITDEASAAGQTVAVELLGAIPGTIRAVAAGAVSAGEAVYTAASGRVQSLPSAAGTYYQVGVSLTAAAASGDEIEIITCVPRKLVVEQPI
;
A
#
# COMPACT_ATOMS: atom_id res chain seq x y z
N MET A 1 -2.82 -13.19 -55.97
CA MET A 1 -3.09 -14.57 -55.57
C MET A 1 -1.72 -15.18 -55.17
N PHE A 2 -1.30 -14.94 -53.96
CA PHE A 2 -0.13 -15.58 -53.34
C PHE A 2 -0.50 -15.94 -51.90
N LEU A 3 -0.62 -17.24 -51.71
CA LEU A 3 -0.80 -17.88 -50.40
C LEU A 3 0.56 -17.93 -49.72
N HIS A 4 0.68 -17.47 -48.51
CA HIS A 4 1.85 -17.66 -47.66
C HIS A 4 1.45 -18.55 -46.48
N GLU A 5 1.94 -19.78 -46.52
CA GLU A 5 1.83 -20.77 -45.47
C GLU A 5 2.73 -20.41 -44.29
N THR A 6 2.19 -20.58 -43.09
CA THR A 6 2.89 -20.47 -41.80
C THR A 6 3.35 -21.88 -41.38
N PRO A 7 4.60 -22.13 -40.98
CA PRO A 7 4.97 -23.40 -40.39
C PRO A 7 4.78 -23.40 -38.87
N ALA A 8 4.21 -24.48 -38.39
CA ALA A 8 4.07 -24.83 -36.98
C ALA A 8 5.44 -25.25 -36.40
N LEU A 9 5.79 -24.68 -35.25
CA LEU A 9 6.94 -25.09 -34.46
C LEU A 9 6.43 -25.83 -33.19
N THR A 10 6.56 -27.14 -33.21
CA THR A 10 6.47 -28.03 -32.07
C THR A 10 7.75 -27.94 -31.24
N GLY A 11 7.65 -27.52 -29.97
CA GLY A 11 8.73 -27.57 -29.01
C GLY A 11 8.56 -28.72 -28.02
N PRO A 12 9.65 -29.27 -27.44
CA PRO A 12 9.65 -30.54 -26.77
C PRO A 12 9.20 -30.49 -25.30
N LYS A 13 8.48 -31.54 -24.90
CA LYS A 13 8.23 -31.96 -23.52
C LYS A 13 9.57 -32.27 -22.81
N MET A 14 9.79 -31.68 -21.65
CA MET A 14 10.72 -32.22 -20.66
C MET A 14 9.98 -32.49 -19.36
N SER A 15 9.80 -33.75 -19.09
CA SER A 15 9.49 -34.36 -17.81
C SER A 15 10.77 -34.41 -16.98
N HIS A 16 10.77 -33.82 -15.80
CA HIS A 16 11.73 -34.15 -14.74
C HIS A 16 10.96 -34.59 -13.51
N GLU A 17 10.96 -35.87 -13.38
CA GLU A 17 10.74 -36.67 -12.18
C GLU A 17 11.93 -36.43 -11.23
N ASN A 18 11.70 -36.01 -10.00
CA ASN A 18 12.74 -36.03 -9.00
C ASN A 18 12.16 -36.50 -7.66
N THR A 19 12.60 -37.67 -7.35
CA THR A 19 12.50 -38.57 -6.23
C THR A 19 12.84 -37.90 -4.91
N GLU A 20 11.99 -38.11 -3.90
CA GLU A 20 12.31 -37.97 -2.47
C GLU A 20 13.41 -38.91 -2.03
N PRO A 21 14.10 -38.58 -0.94
CA PRO A 21 14.32 -39.58 0.09
C PRO A 21 13.92 -39.12 1.50
N SER A 22 13.16 -39.96 2.11
CA SER A 22 12.87 -40.08 3.52
C SER A 22 14.13 -40.10 4.40
N GLN A 23 14.12 -39.36 5.49
CA GLN A 23 14.91 -39.73 6.66
C GLN A 23 14.10 -39.54 7.94
N GLU A 24 13.68 -40.67 8.48
CA GLU A 24 13.33 -40.87 9.88
C GLU A 24 14.57 -40.66 10.76
N ALA A 25 14.41 -39.90 11.81
CA ALA A 25 15.31 -39.98 12.96
C ALA A 25 14.49 -40.01 14.25
N HIS A 26 14.31 -41.21 14.75
CA HIS A 26 13.95 -41.55 16.12
C HIS A 26 14.94 -40.88 17.10
N GLN A 27 14.44 -40.12 18.06
CA GLN A 27 15.13 -39.94 19.33
C GLN A 27 14.16 -40.11 20.49
N THR A 28 14.26 -41.28 21.09
CA THR A 28 13.81 -41.62 22.43
C THR A 28 14.70 -40.93 23.44
N GLY A 29 14.18 -40.00 24.19
CA GLY A 29 14.84 -39.35 25.33
C GLY A 29 14.06 -39.60 26.62
N THR A 30 14.65 -40.40 27.46
CA THR A 30 14.22 -40.98 28.74
C THR A 30 13.87 -39.93 29.78
N LEU A 31 12.70 -40.11 30.40
CA LEU A 31 12.31 -39.44 31.65
C LEU A 31 13.18 -39.93 32.81
N LYS A 32 13.74 -39.04 33.59
CA LYS A 32 13.98 -39.19 35.04
C LYS A 32 14.45 -37.85 35.56
N ASP A 33 13.59 -37.14 36.27
CA ASP A 33 14.01 -36.54 37.53
C ASP A 33 12.76 -36.19 38.37
N THR A 34 12.68 -36.96 39.43
CA THR A 34 11.73 -36.83 40.54
C THR A 34 12.31 -35.79 41.50
N GLN A 35 11.74 -34.63 41.62
CA GLN A 35 12.07 -33.70 42.70
C GLN A 35 10.94 -33.57 43.71
N PRO A 36 11.23 -33.47 44.99
CA PRO A 36 10.24 -33.62 46.06
C PRO A 36 9.37 -32.39 46.27
N ILE A 37 8.14 -32.69 46.59
CA ILE A 37 7.08 -31.74 46.96
C ILE A 37 7.48 -31.04 48.28
N ASN A 38 7.80 -29.79 48.23
CA ASN A 38 7.97 -28.95 49.42
C ASN A 38 6.68 -28.19 49.70
N THR A 39 5.86 -28.79 50.58
CA THR A 39 4.64 -28.22 51.16
C THR A 39 5.03 -27.25 52.26
N ARG A 40 4.79 -25.98 52.06
CA ARG A 40 4.50 -24.93 53.00
C ARG A 40 5.09 -23.60 52.57
N ALA A 41 4.28 -22.80 51.97
CA ALA A 41 4.24 -21.34 52.15
C ALA A 41 3.48 -20.73 50.95
N GLY A 42 2.43 -20.03 51.18
CA GLY A 42 1.92 -19.14 50.16
C GLY A 42 0.46 -19.15 49.84
N LEU A 43 -0.41 -19.14 50.90
CA LEU A 43 -1.84 -18.92 50.72
C LEU A 43 -2.18 -17.41 50.51
N LEU A 44 -1.27 -16.58 50.07
CA LEU A 44 -1.48 -15.13 49.92
C LEU A 44 -1.14 -14.57 48.51
N SER A 45 -0.90 -15.42 47.51
CA SER A 45 -0.60 -14.90 46.15
C SER A 45 -1.72 -15.09 45.13
N ARG A 46 -2.97 -15.39 45.59
CA ARG A 46 -4.08 -15.64 44.63
C ARG A 46 -5.00 -14.45 44.35
N LEU A 47 -4.60 -13.23 44.65
CA LEU A 47 -5.43 -12.04 44.43
C LEU A 47 -4.82 -11.01 43.46
N SER A 48 -3.73 -11.30 42.77
CA SER A 48 -3.10 -10.36 41.83
C SER A 48 -3.21 -10.72 40.34
N GLY A 49 -4.21 -11.52 39.97
CA GLY A 49 -4.30 -12.06 38.60
C GLY A 49 -5.44 -11.51 37.72
N PHE A 50 -6.28 -10.61 38.22
CA PHE A 50 -7.40 -10.10 37.41
C PHE A 50 -7.25 -8.64 36.98
N PHE A 51 -6.06 -8.16 36.72
CA PHE A 51 -5.94 -7.04 35.81
C PHE A 51 -6.17 -7.58 34.39
N ARG A 52 -7.44 -7.66 33.98
CA ARG A 52 -7.78 -7.64 32.55
C ARG A 52 -7.02 -6.46 31.96
N ARG A 53 -5.90 -6.74 31.29
CA ARG A 53 -5.37 -5.82 30.30
C ARG A 53 -6.53 -5.59 29.33
N ARG A 54 -7.26 -4.50 29.52
CA ARG A 54 -8.09 -3.94 28.45
C ARG A 54 -7.17 -3.84 27.27
N GLY A 55 -7.32 -4.76 26.30
CA GLY A 55 -6.61 -4.67 25.06
C GLY A 55 -6.89 -3.26 24.55
N LYS A 56 -5.91 -2.39 24.62
CA LYS A 56 -6.00 -1.10 23.95
C LYS A 56 -6.27 -1.45 22.51
N THR A 57 -7.46 -1.10 22.03
CA THR A 57 -7.75 -1.13 20.60
C THR A 57 -6.73 -0.19 19.98
N ARG A 58 -5.67 -0.73 19.38
CA ARG A 58 -4.66 0.09 18.74
C ARG A 58 -5.35 0.75 17.55
N LEU A 59 -5.50 2.04 17.62
CA LEU A 59 -5.91 2.83 16.47
C LEU A 59 -4.86 2.62 15.37
N ALA A 60 -5.27 2.60 14.12
CA ALA A 60 -4.41 2.28 12.98
C ALA A 60 -3.14 3.15 12.89
N ASN A 61 -3.12 4.32 13.54
CA ASN A 61 -1.97 5.23 13.55
C ASN A 61 -1.15 5.19 14.85
N GLU A 62 -1.44 4.31 15.82
CA GLU A 62 -0.68 4.22 17.07
C GLU A 62 0.79 3.79 16.86
N ASN A 63 1.09 3.19 15.71
CA ASN A 63 2.44 2.80 15.30
C ASN A 63 3.12 3.81 14.35
N ALA A 64 2.42 4.85 13.92
CA ALA A 64 3.00 5.89 13.08
C ALA A 64 3.94 6.74 13.95
N ARG A 65 5.22 6.45 13.91
CA ARG A 65 6.28 7.26 14.56
C ARG A 65 6.34 8.68 14.00
N HIS A 66 5.65 8.93 12.91
CA HIS A 66 5.45 10.21 12.27
C HIS A 66 3.95 10.35 12.05
N GLY A 67 3.26 11.20 12.79
CA GLY A 67 1.81 11.35 12.86
C GLY A 67 1.05 11.67 11.55
N TYR A 68 1.65 11.39 10.40
CA TYR A 68 1.16 11.72 9.06
C TYR A 68 0.90 10.49 8.19
N ALA A 69 1.42 9.32 8.57
CA ALA A 69 1.23 8.08 7.86
C ALA A 69 0.28 7.15 8.60
N ILE A 70 -0.55 6.44 7.86
CA ILE A 70 -1.41 5.36 8.34
C ILE A 70 -1.09 4.08 7.58
N THR A 71 -1.35 2.93 8.21
CA THR A 71 -1.23 1.63 7.55
C THR A 71 -2.59 1.19 7.03
N LYS A 72 -2.64 0.74 5.78
CA LYS A 72 -3.81 0.17 5.11
C LYS A 72 -3.45 -1.15 4.43
N TYR A 73 -4.46 -1.94 4.07
CA TYR A 73 -4.28 -3.14 3.26
C TYR A 73 -4.53 -2.80 1.79
N SER A 74 -3.67 -3.29 0.90
CA SER A 74 -3.88 -3.13 -0.54
C SER A 74 -5.05 -3.98 -1.03
N THR A 75 -5.85 -3.47 -1.98
CA THR A 75 -6.91 -4.26 -2.63
C THR A 75 -6.39 -5.16 -3.76
N GLY A 76 -5.15 -4.96 -4.20
CA GLY A 76 -4.50 -5.67 -5.30
C GLY A 76 -3.01 -5.33 -5.34
N SER A 77 -2.34 -5.72 -6.41
CA SER A 77 -0.95 -5.35 -6.62
C SER A 77 -0.80 -3.84 -6.84
N ILE A 78 0.24 -3.27 -6.25
CA ILE A 78 0.68 -1.88 -6.43
C ILE A 78 2.15 -1.96 -6.86
N SER A 79 2.39 -1.77 -8.14
CA SER A 79 3.71 -1.98 -8.76
C SER A 79 4.62 -0.75 -8.73
N GLN A 80 4.12 0.37 -8.22
CA GLN A 80 4.85 1.64 -8.18
C GLN A 80 4.52 2.39 -6.90
N ARG A 81 5.52 2.98 -6.28
CA ARG A 81 5.37 3.89 -5.13
C ARG A 81 4.90 5.27 -5.57
N TRP A 82 4.54 6.08 -4.59
CA TRP A 82 4.21 7.51 -4.76
C TRP A 82 2.94 7.75 -5.57
N LEU A 83 2.03 6.77 -5.55
CA LEU A 83 0.71 6.90 -6.17
C LEU A 83 -0.31 7.48 -5.19
N LEU A 84 -1.19 8.33 -5.68
CA LEU A 84 -2.37 8.79 -4.94
C LEU A 84 -3.28 7.59 -4.63
N GLY A 85 -3.60 7.41 -3.37
CA GLY A 85 -4.46 6.34 -2.88
C GLY A 85 -5.84 6.85 -2.50
N GLN A 86 -6.88 6.11 -2.88
CA GLN A 86 -8.26 6.29 -2.44
C GLN A 86 -8.70 5.17 -1.52
N LEU A 87 -9.56 5.47 -0.55
CA LEU A 87 -10.19 4.43 0.27
C LEU A 87 -11.05 3.50 -0.59
N HIS A 88 -11.02 2.22 -0.24
CA HIS A 88 -11.97 1.25 -0.75
C HIS A 88 -13.29 1.32 0.05
N THR A 89 -14.33 0.60 -0.38
CA THR A 89 -15.59 0.41 0.38
C THR A 89 -15.33 -0.16 1.77
N ASP A 90 -14.40 -1.10 1.87
CA ASP A 90 -13.80 -1.48 3.14
C ASP A 90 -12.74 -0.44 3.51
N THR A 91 -13.03 0.36 4.55
CA THR A 91 -12.18 1.47 4.99
C THR A 91 -10.83 1.03 5.57
N THR A 92 -10.62 -0.27 5.79
CA THR A 92 -9.31 -0.83 6.15
C THR A 92 -8.40 -0.97 4.93
N GLN A 93 -8.95 -0.88 3.72
CA GLN A 93 -8.26 -1.10 2.46
C GLN A 93 -8.06 0.19 1.67
N ILE A 94 -7.01 0.19 0.85
CA ILE A 94 -6.66 1.27 -0.07
C ILE A 94 -6.31 0.72 -1.45
N LYS A 95 -6.52 1.55 -2.46
CA LYS A 95 -6.10 1.30 -3.85
C LYS A 95 -5.60 2.60 -4.48
N PRO A 96 -4.78 2.55 -5.53
CA PRO A 96 -4.50 3.72 -6.33
C PRO A 96 -5.80 4.35 -6.87
N CYS A 97 -5.86 5.67 -6.93
CA CYS A 97 -7.00 6.38 -7.51
C CYS A 97 -7.27 5.86 -8.92
N SER A 98 -8.42 5.23 -9.15
CA SER A 98 -8.73 4.62 -10.44
C SER A 98 -9.08 5.64 -11.52
N LEU A 99 -9.64 6.79 -11.11
CA LEU A 99 -10.09 7.87 -11.99
C LEU A 99 -9.59 9.22 -11.46
N ALA A 100 -9.51 10.19 -12.34
CA ALA A 100 -9.20 11.58 -11.99
C ALA A 100 -10.25 12.21 -11.04
N SER A 101 -11.48 11.73 -11.08
CA SER A 101 -12.58 12.14 -10.20
C SER A 101 -12.61 11.43 -8.84
N ALA A 102 -11.67 10.51 -8.60
CA ALA A 102 -11.59 9.81 -7.31
C ALA A 102 -10.99 10.72 -6.25
N MET A 103 -11.64 10.80 -5.09
CA MET A 103 -11.11 11.57 -3.95
C MET A 103 -9.92 10.85 -3.33
N PRO A 104 -8.72 11.44 -3.35
CA PRO A 104 -7.54 10.83 -2.75
C PRO A 104 -7.54 11.02 -1.24
N LEU A 105 -7.06 10.00 -0.51
CA LEU A 105 -6.79 10.07 0.94
C LEU A 105 -5.35 10.53 1.21
N GLY A 106 -4.41 9.95 0.47
CA GLY A 106 -2.98 10.11 0.73
C GLY A 106 -2.13 9.60 -0.41
N ILE A 107 -0.83 9.55 -0.20
CA ILE A 107 0.15 8.99 -1.12
C ILE A 107 0.61 7.64 -0.57
N ILE A 108 0.51 6.60 -1.39
CA ILE A 108 0.97 5.25 -1.08
C ILE A 108 2.49 5.21 -1.27
N THR A 109 3.24 4.91 -0.22
CA THR A 109 4.70 4.94 -0.22
C THR A 109 5.34 3.55 -0.41
N ASP A 110 4.53 2.50 -0.33
CA ASP A 110 4.98 1.11 -0.46
C ASP A 110 4.38 0.44 -1.70
N GLU A 111 5.10 -0.53 -2.20
CA GLU A 111 4.60 -1.45 -3.22
C GLU A 111 3.88 -2.63 -2.56
N ALA A 112 2.98 -3.26 -3.30
CA ALA A 112 2.31 -4.49 -2.89
C ALA A 112 2.27 -5.46 -4.06
N SER A 113 2.72 -6.70 -3.87
CA SER A 113 2.69 -7.73 -4.92
C SER A 113 1.33 -8.41 -5.04
N ALA A 114 0.48 -8.32 -3.99
CA ALA A 114 -0.83 -8.95 -3.93
C ALA A 114 -1.79 -8.16 -3.04
N ALA A 115 -3.08 -8.48 -3.16
CA ALA A 115 -4.11 -7.99 -2.24
C ALA A 115 -3.85 -8.43 -0.80
N GLY A 116 -4.25 -7.60 0.15
CA GLY A 116 -4.12 -7.88 1.58
C GLY A 116 -2.75 -7.55 2.18
N GLN A 117 -1.79 -7.12 1.39
CA GLN A 117 -0.51 -6.65 1.92
C GLN A 117 -0.66 -5.27 2.56
N THR A 118 0.08 -5.04 3.64
CA THR A 118 0.11 -3.76 4.32
C THR A 118 0.95 -2.75 3.54
N VAL A 119 0.42 -1.55 3.39
CA VAL A 119 1.11 -0.41 2.77
C VAL A 119 0.98 0.81 3.65
N ALA A 120 2.01 1.64 3.69
CA ALA A 120 1.96 2.93 4.33
C ALA A 120 1.33 3.96 3.38
N VAL A 121 0.53 4.84 3.96
CA VAL A 121 -0.16 5.91 3.24
C VAL A 121 0.06 7.20 3.99
N GLU A 122 0.74 8.14 3.35
CA GLU A 122 0.95 9.47 3.90
C GLU A 122 -0.24 10.38 3.57
N LEU A 123 -0.87 10.93 4.61
CA LEU A 123 -2.12 11.68 4.47
C LEU A 123 -1.89 13.06 3.83
N LEU A 124 -2.64 13.35 2.75
CA LEU A 124 -2.58 14.65 2.09
C LEU A 124 -2.99 15.79 3.03
N GLY A 125 -2.21 16.84 3.01
CA GLY A 125 -2.43 18.03 3.87
C GLY A 125 -1.99 17.87 5.32
N ALA A 126 -1.49 16.68 5.71
CA ALA A 126 -0.93 16.44 7.04
C ALA A 126 0.61 16.32 7.01
N ILE A 127 1.21 16.14 5.84
CA ILE A 127 2.65 15.94 5.66
C ILE A 127 3.37 17.27 5.84
N PRO A 128 4.32 17.39 6.79
CA PRO A 128 5.17 18.57 6.88
C PRO A 128 6.29 18.45 5.84
N GLY A 129 6.38 19.44 4.96
CA GLY A 129 7.39 19.47 3.91
C GLY A 129 6.89 18.90 2.59
N THR A 130 7.71 18.13 1.93
CA THR A 130 7.49 17.65 0.56
C THR A 130 7.42 16.14 0.49
N ILE A 131 6.77 15.63 -0.55
CA ILE A 131 6.69 14.20 -0.85
C ILE A 131 6.78 14.01 -2.37
N ARG A 132 7.14 12.80 -2.78
CA ARG A 132 7.12 12.41 -4.20
C ARG A 132 5.71 12.05 -4.65
N ALA A 133 5.44 12.31 -5.92
CA ALA A 133 4.25 11.84 -6.62
C ALA A 133 4.63 11.47 -8.06
N VAL A 134 3.86 10.57 -8.67
CA VAL A 134 4.08 10.13 -10.06
C VAL A 134 3.22 10.97 -10.99
N ALA A 135 3.82 11.60 -11.98
CA ALA A 135 3.14 12.39 -12.98
C ALA A 135 2.45 11.53 -14.04
N ALA A 136 1.27 11.94 -14.49
CA ALA A 136 0.54 11.33 -15.62
C ALA A 136 0.99 11.89 -16.98
N GLY A 137 1.74 12.97 -16.99
CA GLY A 137 2.24 13.67 -18.17
C GLY A 137 3.14 14.81 -17.76
N ALA A 138 3.40 15.75 -18.67
CA ALA A 138 4.20 16.93 -18.40
C ALA A 138 3.54 17.79 -17.31
N VAL A 139 4.35 18.25 -16.35
CA VAL A 139 3.98 19.15 -15.26
C VAL A 139 5.10 20.15 -15.10
N SER A 140 4.78 21.43 -14.96
CA SER A 140 5.78 22.48 -14.72
C SER A 140 6.06 22.64 -13.23
N ALA A 141 7.30 23.02 -12.88
CA ALA A 141 7.60 23.39 -11.49
C ALA A 141 6.78 24.64 -11.10
N GLY A 142 6.27 24.66 -9.87
CA GLY A 142 5.40 25.72 -9.35
C GLY A 142 3.93 25.59 -9.74
N GLU A 143 3.57 24.58 -10.54
CA GLU A 143 2.20 24.36 -11.02
C GLU A 143 1.36 23.59 -9.97
N ALA A 144 0.07 23.94 -9.87
CA ALA A 144 -0.88 23.17 -9.07
C ALA A 144 -1.12 21.81 -9.72
N VAL A 145 -1.09 20.74 -8.90
CA VAL A 145 -1.28 19.37 -9.38
C VAL A 145 -2.59 18.77 -8.88
N TYR A 146 -3.22 18.00 -9.77
CA TYR A 146 -4.55 17.44 -9.60
C TYR A 146 -4.50 15.92 -9.75
N THR A 147 -5.57 15.26 -9.29
CA THR A 147 -5.73 13.81 -9.46
C THR A 147 -5.79 13.44 -10.93
N ALA A 148 -5.11 12.33 -11.28
CA ALA A 148 -5.22 11.64 -12.56
C ALA A 148 -5.59 10.18 -12.35
N ALA A 149 -5.89 9.48 -13.42
CA ALA A 149 -6.13 8.04 -13.37
C ALA A 149 -4.87 7.28 -12.91
N SER A 150 -5.07 6.07 -12.41
CA SER A 150 -3.99 5.17 -11.95
C SER A 150 -3.14 5.73 -10.81
N GLY A 151 -3.73 6.59 -9.98
CA GLY A 151 -3.05 7.15 -8.81
C GLY A 151 -1.97 8.19 -9.13
N ARG A 152 -1.96 8.74 -10.33
CA ARG A 152 -1.00 9.75 -10.76
C ARG A 152 -1.50 11.17 -10.50
N VAL A 153 -0.59 12.13 -10.66
CA VAL A 153 -0.92 13.56 -10.64
C VAL A 153 -0.75 14.16 -12.04
N GLN A 154 -1.48 15.23 -12.31
CA GLN A 154 -1.43 15.95 -13.58
C GLN A 154 -1.61 17.45 -13.38
N SER A 155 -1.24 18.24 -14.38
CA SER A 155 -1.63 19.63 -14.50
C SER A 155 -3.15 19.75 -14.58
N LEU A 156 -3.70 20.97 -14.41
CA LEU A 156 -5.14 21.18 -14.53
C LEU A 156 -5.63 20.76 -15.92
N PRO A 157 -6.53 19.74 -16.02
CA PRO A 157 -7.07 19.35 -17.31
C PRO A 157 -8.01 20.42 -17.88
N SER A 158 -7.99 20.59 -19.20
CA SER A 158 -8.99 21.40 -19.93
C SER A 158 -10.31 20.66 -20.17
N ALA A 159 -10.32 19.35 -20.04
CA ALA A 159 -11.53 18.56 -20.21
C ALA A 159 -12.50 18.77 -19.05
N ALA A 160 -13.80 18.86 -19.38
CA ALA A 160 -14.86 18.93 -18.37
C ALA A 160 -14.82 17.71 -17.46
N GLY A 161 -14.96 17.95 -16.15
CA GLY A 161 -14.91 16.84 -15.18
C GLY A 161 -14.71 17.33 -13.76
N THR A 162 -14.68 16.37 -12.85
CA THR A 162 -14.32 16.61 -11.45
C THR A 162 -12.89 16.15 -11.21
N TYR A 163 -12.10 17.02 -10.60
CA TYR A 163 -10.72 16.79 -10.23
C TYR A 163 -10.49 17.21 -8.78
N TYR A 164 -9.44 16.70 -8.15
CA TYR A 164 -9.04 17.15 -6.83
C TYR A 164 -7.62 17.72 -6.90
N GLN A 165 -7.47 18.99 -6.52
CA GLN A 165 -6.15 19.55 -6.28
C GLN A 165 -5.54 18.87 -5.06
N VAL A 166 -4.29 18.41 -5.21
CA VAL A 166 -3.58 17.65 -4.17
C VAL A 166 -2.30 18.33 -3.69
N GLY A 167 -1.85 19.35 -4.41
CA GLY A 167 -0.65 20.10 -4.03
C GLY A 167 -0.15 21.03 -5.11
N VAL A 168 1.13 21.41 -4.95
CA VAL A 168 1.90 22.23 -5.91
C VAL A 168 3.22 21.48 -6.19
N SER A 169 3.59 21.36 -7.45
CA SER A 169 4.84 20.75 -7.87
C SER A 169 6.02 21.66 -7.59
N LEU A 170 7.10 21.10 -7.03
CA LEU A 170 8.39 21.80 -6.85
C LEU A 170 9.36 21.47 -7.98
N THR A 171 9.21 20.33 -8.63
CA THR A 171 10.03 19.88 -9.74
C THR A 171 9.18 19.60 -10.97
N ALA A 172 9.75 19.76 -12.17
CA ALA A 172 9.03 19.47 -13.41
C ALA A 172 9.04 17.99 -13.74
N ALA A 173 7.96 17.51 -14.41
CA ALA A 173 7.92 16.25 -15.14
C ALA A 173 7.90 16.52 -16.65
N ALA A 174 8.64 15.74 -17.41
CA ALA A 174 8.62 15.80 -18.88
C ALA A 174 7.61 14.81 -19.47
N ALA A 175 7.40 13.68 -18.80
CA ALA A 175 6.61 12.58 -19.34
C ALA A 175 5.78 11.87 -18.24
N SER A 176 4.85 11.02 -18.69
CA SER A 176 4.10 10.13 -17.82
C SER A 176 5.03 9.10 -17.18
N GLY A 177 4.91 8.95 -15.87
CA GLY A 177 5.72 8.06 -15.06
C GLY A 177 6.89 8.75 -14.35
N ASP A 178 7.21 10.00 -14.70
CA ASP A 178 8.22 10.77 -13.98
C ASP A 178 7.77 11.01 -12.53
N GLU A 179 8.74 10.95 -11.61
CA GLU A 179 8.54 11.31 -10.22
C GLU A 179 8.81 12.81 -10.04
N ILE A 180 7.89 13.48 -9.41
CA ILE A 180 8.00 14.89 -9.03
C ILE A 180 7.92 15.06 -7.53
N GLU A 181 8.53 16.10 -7.02
CA GLU A 181 8.39 16.53 -5.64
C GLU A 181 7.25 17.54 -5.52
N ILE A 182 6.34 17.32 -4.57
CA ILE A 182 5.19 18.21 -4.36
C ILE A 182 5.08 18.65 -2.90
N ILE A 183 4.58 19.86 -2.67
CA ILE A 183 4.01 20.25 -1.38
C ILE A 183 2.54 19.88 -1.42
N THR A 184 2.09 19.05 -0.47
CA THR A 184 0.71 18.57 -0.44
C THR A 184 -0.24 19.62 0.19
N CYS A 185 -1.49 19.57 -0.22
CA CYS A 185 -2.59 20.26 0.45
C CYS A 185 -3.73 19.27 0.78
N VAL A 186 -4.64 19.70 1.63
CA VAL A 186 -5.91 18.97 1.79
C VAL A 186 -6.63 18.93 0.44
N PRO A 187 -7.09 17.75 -0.04
CA PRO A 187 -7.70 17.64 -1.36
C PRO A 187 -8.88 18.60 -1.53
N ARG A 188 -8.81 19.42 -2.56
CA ARG A 188 -9.86 20.39 -2.90
C ARG A 188 -10.54 19.98 -4.20
N LYS A 189 -11.84 19.78 -4.15
CA LYS A 189 -12.64 19.46 -5.33
C LYS A 189 -12.68 20.67 -6.27
N LEU A 190 -12.38 20.42 -7.54
CA LEU A 190 -12.55 21.35 -8.64
C LEU A 190 -13.45 20.72 -9.69
N VAL A 191 -14.37 21.50 -10.24
CA VAL A 191 -15.21 21.10 -11.39
C VAL A 191 -14.80 21.98 -12.56
N VAL A 192 -14.37 21.36 -13.64
CA VAL A 192 -14.10 22.03 -14.91
C VAL A 192 -15.35 21.86 -15.78
N GLU A 193 -15.94 22.97 -16.18
CA GLU A 193 -17.12 22.98 -17.04
C GLU A 193 -16.71 23.04 -18.51
N GLN A 194 -17.53 22.49 -19.40
CA GLN A 194 -17.28 22.67 -20.83
C GLN A 194 -17.61 24.13 -21.22
N PRO A 195 -16.76 24.78 -22.00
CA PRO A 195 -17.12 26.06 -22.59
C PRO A 195 -18.32 25.85 -23.52
N ILE A 196 -19.31 26.71 -23.37
CA ILE A 196 -20.53 26.76 -24.18
C ILE A 196 -20.19 27.21 -25.61
#